data_f9b82cd2d975a772956d81802076d8a6
#
_entry.id   f9b82cd2d975a772956d81802076d8a6
#
_cell.length_a   1.000
_cell.length_b   1.000
_cell.length_c   1.000
_cell.angle_alpha   90.00
_cell.angle_beta   90.00
_cell.angle_gamma   90.00
#
_symmetry.space_group_name_H-M   'P 1'
#
loop_
_entity.id
_entity.type
_entity.pdbx_description
1 polymer ?
#
loop_
_entity_poly.entity_id
_entity_poly.type
_entity_poly.pdbx_seq_one_letter_code
_entity_poly.pdbx_strand_id
1 'polypeptide(L)'
;MRRHYETFVSEDDFRRMAQIGLNAVRLPVPWYAFGSQESDASYISVVDYIDRAIEWAAKYDIRVLLDLATVPGGQGDSNDSPATPEAGAEWHSSTNGLLPLLDVLERLADRYGEAESLLGIELLDTPQMSVRKSLFTMTDGIPAHYLRNFYRDAYELVRSYMPEDKIVVFSSSGHPSEWKHFMRGAKYKNVYMDLHLYHYRDEHALDITSPRGLTTAISRNKRELKEAISTGFPVLVGEWSGAAIFANSSVTPEGRNAYERVFIANQLASFAPAAGWFFQTWKTEKRIAAWDARAALGTLERGMIE
;
A
#
# COMPACT_ATOMS: atom_id res chain seq x y z
N MET A 1 11.32 5.92 -18.60
CA MET A 1 10.02 6.00 -17.94
C MET A 1 8.87 5.57 -18.85
N ARG A 2 8.51 6.25 -19.96
CA ARG A 2 7.40 5.85 -20.86
C ARG A 2 7.40 4.38 -21.26
N ARG A 3 8.54 3.86 -21.76
CA ARG A 3 8.67 2.44 -22.13
C ARG A 3 8.33 1.49 -20.98
N HIS A 4 8.67 1.84 -19.74
CA HIS A 4 8.31 1.03 -18.57
C HIS A 4 6.78 0.96 -18.42
N TYR A 5 6.09 2.10 -18.40
CA TYR A 5 4.63 2.13 -18.30
C TYR A 5 3.93 1.40 -19.47
N GLU A 6 4.53 1.43 -20.67
CA GLU A 6 3.96 0.77 -21.86
C GLU A 6 4.11 -0.75 -21.83
N THR A 7 5.15 -1.28 -21.18
CA THR A 7 5.54 -2.68 -21.35
C THR A 7 5.63 -3.49 -20.08
N PHE A 8 5.70 -2.85 -18.89
CA PHE A 8 5.93 -3.58 -17.66
C PHE A 8 4.68 -4.31 -17.20
N VAL A 9 3.52 -3.68 -17.13
CA VAL A 9 2.24 -4.34 -16.85
C VAL A 9 1.39 -4.34 -18.12
N SER A 10 0.75 -5.46 -18.41
CA SER A 10 -0.05 -5.70 -19.60
C SER A 10 -1.40 -6.32 -19.26
N GLU A 11 -2.31 -6.36 -20.23
CA GLU A 11 -3.61 -7.05 -20.09
C GLU A 11 -3.43 -8.54 -19.71
N ASP A 12 -2.39 -9.21 -20.22
CA ASP A 12 -2.09 -10.60 -19.89
C ASP A 12 -1.75 -10.79 -18.40
N ASP A 13 -1.17 -9.77 -17.77
CA ASP A 13 -0.91 -9.80 -16.33
C ASP A 13 -2.23 -9.82 -15.52
N PHE A 14 -3.21 -9.01 -15.87
CA PHE A 14 -4.54 -9.03 -15.24
C PHE A 14 -5.25 -10.37 -15.45
N ARG A 15 -5.19 -10.92 -16.65
CA ARG A 15 -5.72 -12.26 -16.92
C ARG A 15 -5.08 -13.32 -16.02
N ARG A 16 -3.76 -13.25 -15.83
CA ARG A 16 -3.03 -14.19 -14.96
C ARG A 16 -3.33 -14.00 -13.48
N MET A 17 -3.48 -12.75 -13.03
CA MET A 17 -3.91 -12.45 -11.66
C MET A 17 -5.25 -13.13 -11.35
N ALA A 18 -6.25 -12.95 -12.22
CA ALA A 18 -7.55 -13.60 -12.07
C ALA A 18 -7.44 -15.14 -12.10
N GLN A 19 -6.58 -15.70 -12.96
CA GLN A 19 -6.39 -17.15 -13.06
C GLN A 19 -5.85 -17.79 -11.78
N ILE A 20 -5.00 -17.10 -11.03
CA ILE A 20 -4.49 -17.59 -9.75
C ILE A 20 -5.37 -17.25 -8.55
N GLY A 21 -6.52 -16.57 -8.76
CA GLY A 21 -7.49 -16.27 -7.72
C GLY A 21 -7.37 -14.87 -7.10
N LEU A 22 -6.48 -14.00 -7.59
CA LEU A 22 -6.44 -12.62 -7.13
C LEU A 22 -7.66 -11.85 -7.65
N ASN A 23 -8.33 -11.15 -6.76
CA ASN A 23 -9.56 -10.41 -7.03
C ASN A 23 -9.41 -8.89 -6.93
N ALA A 24 -8.27 -8.41 -6.46
CA ALA A 24 -7.98 -6.98 -6.36
C ALA A 24 -6.50 -6.67 -6.63
N VAL A 25 -6.25 -5.44 -7.08
CA VAL A 25 -4.91 -4.85 -7.20
C VAL A 25 -4.88 -3.48 -6.53
N ARG A 26 -3.79 -3.17 -5.84
CA ARG A 26 -3.45 -1.82 -5.40
C ARG A 26 -2.56 -1.21 -6.47
N LEU A 27 -2.97 -0.09 -7.04
CA LEU A 27 -2.29 0.61 -8.12
C LEU A 27 -1.70 1.92 -7.61
N PRO A 28 -0.38 1.99 -7.39
CA PRO A 28 0.27 3.22 -6.96
C PRO A 28 0.18 4.31 -8.04
N VAL A 29 -0.27 5.49 -7.65
CA VAL A 29 -0.49 6.64 -8.52
C VAL A 29 0.37 7.81 -8.01
N PRO A 30 1.21 8.43 -8.85
CA PRO A 30 2.00 9.57 -8.42
C PRO A 30 1.13 10.84 -8.33
N TRP A 31 1.54 11.79 -7.47
CA TRP A 31 0.86 13.08 -7.33
C TRP A 31 0.74 13.87 -8.66
N TYR A 32 1.65 13.63 -9.58
CA TYR A 32 1.67 14.24 -10.93
C TYR A 32 0.95 13.38 -11.98
N ALA A 33 0.04 12.50 -11.61
CA ALA A 33 -0.60 11.54 -12.52
C ALA A 33 -1.21 12.18 -13.77
N PHE A 34 -1.74 13.37 -13.62
CA PHE A 34 -2.35 14.15 -14.71
C PHE A 34 -1.37 15.10 -15.43
N GLY A 35 -0.08 14.97 -15.16
CA GLY A 35 0.96 15.87 -15.66
C GLY A 35 1.15 17.09 -14.73
N SER A 36 2.32 17.72 -14.81
CA SER A 36 2.58 19.00 -14.13
C SER A 36 2.13 20.15 -15.00
N GLN A 37 1.52 21.18 -14.40
CA GLN A 37 1.24 22.46 -15.07
C GLN A 37 2.50 23.31 -15.24
N GLU A 38 3.54 23.01 -14.47
CA GLU A 38 4.83 23.62 -14.65
C GLU A 38 5.56 22.99 -15.84
N SER A 39 6.30 23.80 -16.58
CA SER A 39 7.03 23.41 -17.81
C SER A 39 8.14 22.38 -17.61
N ASP A 40 8.14 21.66 -16.50
CA ASP A 40 9.11 20.62 -16.20
C ASP A 40 8.70 19.32 -16.94
N ALA A 41 9.39 19.05 -18.05
CA ALA A 41 9.23 17.84 -18.88
C ALA A 41 9.51 16.52 -18.13
N SER A 42 9.91 16.58 -16.84
CA SER A 42 10.20 15.42 -16.01
C SER A 42 8.94 14.67 -15.58
N TYR A 43 7.80 15.35 -15.48
CA TYR A 43 6.54 14.77 -15.02
C TYR A 43 5.59 14.49 -16.20
N ILE A 44 5.58 13.25 -16.64
CA ILE A 44 4.65 12.81 -17.70
C ILE A 44 3.31 12.36 -17.09
N SER A 45 2.21 12.72 -17.75
CA SER A 45 0.90 12.16 -17.39
C SER A 45 0.92 10.64 -17.52
N VAL A 46 0.32 9.96 -16.54
CA VAL A 46 0.16 8.50 -16.51
C VAL A 46 -1.31 8.07 -16.63
N VAL A 47 -2.22 9.00 -16.85
CA VAL A 47 -3.68 8.76 -16.89
C VAL A 47 -4.05 7.68 -17.89
N ASP A 48 -3.50 7.69 -19.10
CA ASP A 48 -3.79 6.70 -20.13
C ASP A 48 -3.40 5.26 -19.70
N TYR A 49 -2.43 5.13 -18.79
CA TYR A 49 -2.02 3.83 -18.24
C TYR A 49 -2.97 3.39 -17.11
N ILE A 50 -3.49 4.34 -16.32
CA ILE A 50 -4.50 4.07 -15.31
C ILE A 50 -5.81 3.67 -15.99
N ASP A 51 -6.24 4.38 -17.06
CA ASP A 51 -7.42 4.04 -17.85
C ASP A 51 -7.38 2.58 -18.31
N ARG A 52 -6.27 2.17 -18.93
CA ARG A 52 -6.08 0.77 -19.37
C ARG A 52 -6.14 -0.22 -18.21
N ALA A 53 -5.54 0.11 -17.07
CA ALA A 53 -5.58 -0.77 -15.89
C ALA A 53 -7.02 -0.97 -15.38
N ILE A 54 -7.82 0.09 -15.33
CA ILE A 54 -9.24 0.07 -14.95
C ILE A 54 -10.05 -0.77 -15.95
N GLU A 55 -9.81 -0.62 -17.26
CA GLU A 55 -10.46 -1.40 -18.31
C GLU A 55 -10.10 -2.89 -18.23
N TRP A 56 -8.81 -3.21 -18.07
CA TRP A 56 -8.36 -4.61 -17.93
C TRP A 56 -8.90 -5.25 -16.64
N ALA A 57 -8.94 -4.50 -15.56
CA ALA A 57 -9.51 -4.96 -14.29
C ALA A 57 -10.99 -5.32 -14.46
N ALA A 58 -11.80 -4.45 -15.07
CA ALA A 58 -13.20 -4.72 -15.38
C ALA A 58 -13.38 -5.99 -16.22
N LYS A 59 -12.52 -6.18 -17.24
CA LYS A 59 -12.57 -7.35 -18.13
C LYS A 59 -12.34 -8.69 -17.43
N TYR A 60 -11.53 -8.69 -16.36
CA TYR A 60 -11.15 -9.92 -15.64
C TYR A 60 -11.72 -10.02 -14.23
N ASP A 61 -12.73 -9.20 -13.90
CA ASP A 61 -13.38 -9.15 -12.58
C ASP A 61 -12.39 -8.91 -11.42
N ILE A 62 -11.42 -8.02 -11.67
CA ILE A 62 -10.47 -7.55 -10.68
C ILE A 62 -10.88 -6.16 -10.23
N ARG A 63 -10.81 -5.90 -8.92
CA ARG A 63 -11.05 -4.58 -8.34
C ARG A 63 -9.74 -3.80 -8.23
N VAL A 64 -9.79 -2.48 -8.41
CA VAL A 64 -8.62 -1.60 -8.33
C VAL A 64 -8.75 -0.66 -7.14
N LEU A 65 -7.80 -0.71 -6.22
CA LEU A 65 -7.57 0.33 -5.23
C LEU A 65 -6.55 1.31 -5.82
N LEU A 66 -6.97 2.52 -6.14
CA LEU A 66 -6.05 3.60 -6.54
C LEU A 66 -5.39 4.15 -5.29
N ASP A 67 -4.09 4.17 -5.26
CA ASP A 67 -3.31 4.59 -4.11
C ASP A 67 -2.43 5.80 -4.43
N LEU A 68 -2.63 6.92 -3.74
CA LEU A 68 -1.77 8.10 -3.88
C LEU A 68 -0.40 7.83 -3.25
N ALA A 69 0.54 7.35 -4.08
CA ALA A 69 1.82 6.80 -3.63
C ALA A 69 2.95 7.82 -3.45
N THR A 70 2.80 9.05 -3.92
CA THR A 70 3.86 10.07 -3.82
C THR A 70 3.30 11.45 -3.53
N VAL A 71 4.15 12.33 -3.00
CA VAL A 71 3.84 13.73 -2.73
C VAL A 71 4.91 14.65 -3.32
N PRO A 72 4.61 15.93 -3.60
CA PRO A 72 5.65 16.90 -3.96
C PRO A 72 6.74 16.97 -2.87
N GLY A 73 8.01 16.85 -3.25
CA GLY A 73 9.13 16.89 -2.31
C GLY A 73 9.35 15.64 -1.46
N GLY A 74 8.50 14.61 -1.58
CA GLY A 74 8.65 13.32 -0.88
C GLY A 74 7.90 13.20 0.45
N GLN A 75 7.74 11.96 0.91
CA GLN A 75 6.91 11.61 2.08
C GLN A 75 7.71 11.45 3.38
N GLY A 76 9.03 11.45 3.32
CA GLY A 76 9.93 11.23 4.46
C GLY A 76 11.22 10.51 4.06
N ASP A 77 12.11 10.29 5.02
CA ASP A 77 13.43 9.67 4.84
C ASP A 77 13.40 8.14 4.72
N SER A 78 12.22 7.52 4.59
CA SER A 78 12.14 6.06 4.52
C SER A 78 12.55 5.55 3.14
N ASN A 79 13.31 4.44 3.12
CA ASN A 79 13.72 3.75 1.89
C ASN A 79 12.54 3.22 1.04
N ASP A 80 11.31 3.33 1.54
CA ASP A 80 10.09 2.89 0.86
C ASP A 80 9.39 4.04 0.14
N SER A 81 9.82 5.29 0.39
CA SER A 81 9.32 6.44 -0.35
C SER A 81 10.23 6.70 -1.56
N PRO A 82 9.68 6.89 -2.78
CA PRO A 82 10.47 7.27 -3.95
C PRO A 82 10.99 8.71 -3.89
N ALA A 83 11.12 9.28 -2.70
CA ALA A 83 11.58 10.64 -2.47
C ALA A 83 13.08 10.80 -2.69
N THR A 84 13.48 11.95 -3.19
CA THR A 84 14.86 12.38 -3.14
C THR A 84 15.28 12.62 -1.67
N PRO A 85 16.49 12.21 -1.24
CA PRO A 85 16.94 12.33 0.15
C PRO A 85 16.97 13.75 0.73
N GLU A 86 16.77 14.77 -0.09
CA GLU A 86 16.93 16.19 0.25
C GLU A 86 15.61 16.90 0.60
N ALA A 87 14.47 16.26 0.36
CA ALA A 87 13.16 16.84 0.62
C ALA A 87 12.54 16.18 1.86
N GLY A 88 12.74 16.73 3.02
CA GLY A 88 12.02 16.35 4.22
C GLY A 88 10.50 16.43 3.99
N ALA A 89 9.72 15.78 4.87
CA ALA A 89 8.25 15.74 4.77
C ALA A 89 7.59 17.12 4.96
N GLU A 90 7.98 18.11 4.16
CA GLU A 90 7.54 19.50 4.29
C GLU A 90 6.23 19.82 3.55
N TRP A 91 5.74 18.88 2.71
CA TRP A 91 4.50 19.09 1.96
C TRP A 91 3.30 19.48 2.85
N HIS A 92 3.27 18.97 4.08
CA HIS A 92 2.19 19.21 5.05
C HIS A 92 2.21 20.64 5.64
N SER A 93 3.34 21.33 5.58
CA SER A 93 3.53 22.66 6.21
C SER A 93 3.20 23.81 5.27
N SER A 94 2.92 23.53 4.00
CA SER A 94 2.63 24.57 3.00
C SER A 94 1.37 24.27 2.20
N THR A 95 0.63 25.33 1.85
CA THR A 95 -0.50 25.22 0.92
C THR A 95 -0.07 24.63 -0.43
N ASN A 96 1.13 24.96 -0.89
CA ASN A 96 1.68 24.45 -2.15
C ASN A 96 1.95 22.94 -2.11
N GLY A 97 2.11 22.34 -0.95
CA GLY A 97 2.26 20.88 -0.80
C GLY A 97 0.91 20.15 -0.75
N LEU A 98 -0.09 20.73 -0.08
CA LEU A 98 -1.41 20.09 0.10
C LEU A 98 -2.30 20.17 -1.14
N LEU A 99 -2.35 21.33 -1.81
CA LEU A 99 -3.24 21.55 -2.96
C LEU A 99 -3.01 20.55 -4.10
N PRO A 100 -1.78 20.23 -4.51
CA PRO A 100 -1.54 19.22 -5.55
C PRO A 100 -2.06 17.84 -5.17
N LEU A 101 -2.04 17.46 -3.88
CA LEU A 101 -2.56 16.17 -3.42
C LEU A 101 -4.08 16.12 -3.48
N LEU A 102 -4.74 17.19 -3.07
CA LEU A 102 -6.19 17.29 -3.15
C LEU A 102 -6.65 17.34 -4.61
N ASP A 103 -5.95 18.09 -5.49
CA ASP A 103 -6.26 18.17 -6.94
C ASP A 103 -6.18 16.76 -7.59
N VAL A 104 -5.11 16.01 -7.33
CA VAL A 104 -5.00 14.67 -7.92
C VAL A 104 -6.05 13.70 -7.38
N LEU A 105 -6.36 13.75 -6.08
CA LEU A 105 -7.42 12.94 -5.48
C LEU A 105 -8.80 13.27 -6.05
N GLU A 106 -9.11 14.56 -6.21
CA GLU A 106 -10.35 15.02 -6.83
C GLU A 106 -10.48 14.49 -8.26
N ARG A 107 -9.45 14.66 -9.08
CA ARG A 107 -9.42 14.21 -10.47
C ARG A 107 -9.50 12.70 -10.61
N LEU A 108 -8.88 11.94 -9.69
CA LEU A 108 -9.01 10.49 -9.65
C LEU A 108 -10.44 10.07 -9.30
N ALA A 109 -11.04 10.71 -8.30
CA ALA A 109 -12.40 10.42 -7.88
C ALA A 109 -13.44 10.81 -8.94
N ASP A 110 -13.30 11.99 -9.57
CA ASP A 110 -14.15 12.44 -10.67
C ASP A 110 -14.08 11.51 -11.88
N ARG A 111 -12.87 11.06 -12.25
CA ARG A 111 -12.67 10.21 -13.43
C ARG A 111 -13.08 8.77 -13.23
N TYR A 112 -12.80 8.20 -12.06
CA TYR A 112 -12.92 6.75 -11.81
C TYR A 112 -13.94 6.38 -10.74
N GLY A 113 -14.50 7.35 -10.01
CA GLY A 113 -15.38 7.11 -8.87
C GLY A 113 -16.54 6.17 -9.18
N GLU A 114 -17.14 6.31 -10.34
CA GLU A 114 -18.27 5.49 -10.82
C GLU A 114 -17.83 4.20 -11.55
N ALA A 115 -16.52 3.96 -11.76
CA ALA A 115 -16.05 2.78 -12.48
C ALA A 115 -16.41 1.51 -11.68
N GLU A 116 -17.02 0.53 -12.36
CA GLU A 116 -17.42 -0.73 -11.74
C GLU A 116 -16.24 -1.47 -11.11
N SER A 117 -15.08 -1.48 -11.80
CA SER A 117 -13.86 -2.12 -11.31
C SER A 117 -13.13 -1.33 -10.21
N LEU A 118 -13.53 -0.09 -9.90
CA LEU A 118 -12.92 0.62 -8.77
C LEU A 118 -13.35 -0.03 -7.45
N LEU A 119 -12.37 -0.43 -6.63
CA LEU A 119 -12.57 -0.81 -5.24
C LEU A 119 -12.71 0.45 -4.36
N GLY A 120 -11.83 1.41 -4.56
CA GLY A 120 -11.78 2.65 -3.81
C GLY A 120 -10.49 3.44 -4.03
N ILE A 121 -10.27 4.43 -3.18
CA ILE A 121 -9.08 5.29 -3.22
C ILE A 121 -8.39 5.27 -1.85
N GLU A 122 -7.09 5.05 -1.86
CA GLU A 122 -6.20 5.28 -0.72
C GLU A 122 -5.67 6.71 -0.79
N LEU A 123 -5.89 7.46 0.30
CA LEU A 123 -5.69 8.91 0.32
C LEU A 123 -4.22 9.31 0.33
N LEU A 124 -3.37 8.48 0.92
CA LEU A 124 -1.90 8.66 0.88
C LEU A 124 -1.21 7.41 1.41
N ASP A 125 -0.28 6.88 0.61
CA ASP A 125 0.57 5.76 0.98
C ASP A 125 1.57 6.17 2.09
N THR A 126 1.57 5.44 3.16
CA THR A 126 2.56 5.40 4.26
C THR A 126 3.30 6.71 4.57
N PRO A 127 2.59 7.85 4.83
CA PRO A 127 3.26 9.08 5.24
C PRO A 127 3.94 8.88 6.60
N GLN A 128 5.19 9.35 6.72
CA GLN A 128 5.91 9.26 7.99
C GLN A 128 5.28 10.16 9.04
N MET A 129 4.62 9.56 10.02
CA MET A 129 3.98 10.31 11.11
C MET A 129 4.95 10.54 12.27
N SER A 130 4.96 11.77 12.81
CA SER A 130 5.66 12.09 14.05
C SER A 130 4.92 11.52 15.24
N VAL A 131 5.59 10.72 16.04
CA VAL A 131 5.05 10.11 17.26
C VAL A 131 5.90 10.43 18.48
N ARG A 132 5.31 10.31 19.65
CA ARG A 132 6.02 10.56 20.91
C ARG A 132 7.06 9.46 21.17
N LYS A 133 8.33 9.86 21.21
CA LYS A 133 9.45 8.98 21.54
C LYS A 133 9.74 8.94 23.05
N SER A 134 9.55 10.09 23.72
CA SER A 134 9.69 10.22 25.19
C SER A 134 8.77 11.32 25.73
N LEU A 135 8.85 11.62 27.04
CA LEU A 135 8.08 12.73 27.65
C LEU A 135 8.34 14.09 26.96
N PHE A 136 9.51 14.28 26.38
CA PHE A 136 9.95 15.59 25.85
C PHE A 136 10.38 15.55 24.38
N THR A 137 10.32 14.39 23.72
CA THR A 137 10.79 14.24 22.34
C THR A 137 9.75 13.57 21.46
N MET A 138 9.67 14.07 20.23
CA MET A 138 8.92 13.46 19.13
C MET A 138 9.90 12.83 18.13
N THR A 139 9.45 11.87 17.36
CA THR A 139 10.18 11.45 16.15
C THR A 139 10.03 12.51 15.08
N ASP A 140 10.94 12.52 14.12
CA ASP A 140 10.77 13.30 12.89
C ASP A 140 9.55 12.78 12.13
N GLY A 141 8.95 13.65 11.33
CA GLY A 141 7.78 13.31 10.52
C GLY A 141 6.63 14.32 10.64
N ILE A 142 5.52 13.98 10.03
CA ILE A 142 4.34 14.82 9.94
C ILE A 142 3.56 14.76 11.26
N PRO A 143 3.26 15.90 11.92
CA PRO A 143 2.44 15.88 13.13
C PRO A 143 1.05 15.27 12.87
N ALA A 144 0.60 14.39 13.76
CA ALA A 144 -0.63 13.62 13.61
C ALA A 144 -1.88 14.48 13.33
N HIS A 145 -1.94 15.72 13.81
CA HIS A 145 -3.08 16.60 13.57
C HIS A 145 -3.17 17.06 12.11
N TYR A 146 -2.02 17.26 11.41
CA TYR A 146 -2.01 17.57 9.98
C TYR A 146 -2.52 16.40 9.15
N LEU A 147 -2.04 15.18 9.42
CA LEU A 147 -2.54 13.98 8.74
C LEU A 147 -4.03 13.76 8.98
N ARG A 148 -4.51 13.96 10.21
CA ARG A 148 -5.95 13.84 10.52
C ARG A 148 -6.80 14.87 9.77
N ASN A 149 -6.33 16.10 9.63
CA ASN A 149 -7.02 17.11 8.85
C ASN A 149 -7.00 16.77 7.37
N PHE A 150 -5.82 16.46 6.81
CA PHE A 150 -5.68 16.04 5.42
C PHE A 150 -6.62 14.86 5.09
N TYR A 151 -6.63 13.80 5.87
CA TYR A 151 -7.49 12.65 5.60
C TYR A 151 -9.00 12.98 5.70
N ARG A 152 -9.42 13.92 6.56
CA ARG A 152 -10.82 14.35 6.60
C ARG A 152 -11.19 15.15 5.36
N ASP A 153 -10.36 16.11 4.99
CA ASP A 153 -10.60 16.96 3.83
C ASP A 153 -10.58 16.12 2.54
N ALA A 154 -9.61 15.25 2.40
CA ALA A 154 -9.51 14.32 1.29
C ALA A 154 -10.70 13.33 1.22
N TYR A 155 -11.16 12.81 2.38
CA TYR A 155 -12.36 11.97 2.43
C TYR A 155 -13.59 12.72 1.92
N GLU A 156 -13.85 13.92 2.40
CA GLU A 156 -15.00 14.72 1.99
C GLU A 156 -14.92 15.04 0.48
N LEU A 157 -13.73 15.34 0.00
CA LEU A 157 -13.48 15.62 -1.41
C LEU A 157 -13.78 14.41 -2.29
N VAL A 158 -13.16 13.24 -2.03
CA VAL A 158 -13.36 12.04 -2.88
C VAL A 158 -14.81 11.54 -2.79
N ARG A 159 -15.49 11.70 -1.65
CA ARG A 159 -16.89 11.32 -1.48
C ARG A 159 -17.87 12.17 -2.27
N SER A 160 -17.49 13.37 -2.68
CA SER A 160 -18.35 14.18 -3.55
C SER A 160 -18.46 13.62 -4.98
N TYR A 161 -17.55 12.73 -5.38
CA TYR A 161 -17.49 12.10 -6.69
C TYR A 161 -17.66 10.58 -6.66
N MET A 162 -17.42 9.95 -5.52
CA MET A 162 -17.33 8.49 -5.39
C MET A 162 -18.49 7.96 -4.53
N PRO A 163 -19.27 6.95 -5.00
CA PRO A 163 -20.37 6.34 -4.25
C PRO A 163 -19.95 5.77 -2.88
N GLU A 164 -20.93 5.66 -1.97
CA GLU A 164 -20.66 5.19 -0.59
C GLU A 164 -20.25 3.72 -0.51
N ASP A 165 -20.56 2.90 -1.50
CA ASP A 165 -20.15 1.49 -1.57
C ASP A 165 -18.66 1.29 -1.86
N LYS A 166 -18.00 2.28 -2.47
CA LYS A 166 -16.56 2.26 -2.65
C LYS A 166 -15.84 2.57 -1.33
N ILE A 167 -14.67 1.93 -1.12
CA ILE A 167 -13.91 2.18 0.10
C ILE A 167 -13.03 3.42 -0.01
N VAL A 168 -12.81 4.09 1.12
CA VAL A 168 -11.76 5.11 1.27
C VAL A 168 -10.76 4.59 2.27
N VAL A 169 -9.49 4.55 1.88
CA VAL A 169 -8.42 3.98 2.68
C VAL A 169 -7.48 5.08 3.17
N PHE A 170 -7.05 5.01 4.42
CA PHE A 170 -6.00 5.85 4.96
C PHE A 170 -4.91 4.98 5.60
N SER A 171 -3.66 5.41 5.49
CA SER A 171 -2.54 4.68 6.08
C SER A 171 -2.49 4.83 7.60
N SER A 172 -2.21 3.73 8.30
CA SER A 172 -1.90 3.74 9.73
C SER A 172 -0.58 4.44 10.05
N SER A 173 0.25 4.71 9.05
CA SER A 173 1.61 5.25 9.21
C SER A 173 2.47 4.45 10.21
N GLY A 174 2.26 3.13 10.29
CA GLY A 174 2.92 2.23 11.25
C GLY A 174 2.47 2.38 12.71
N HIS A 175 1.48 3.21 13.00
CA HIS A 175 1.02 3.53 14.36
C HIS A 175 -0.51 3.41 14.49
N PRO A 176 -1.08 2.20 14.38
CA PRO A 176 -2.54 2.02 14.31
C PRO A 176 -3.29 2.57 15.55
N SER A 177 -2.72 2.47 16.73
CA SER A 177 -3.36 2.97 17.98
C SER A 177 -3.61 4.49 17.97
N GLU A 178 -2.82 5.27 17.23
CA GLU A 178 -2.99 6.72 17.11
C GLU A 178 -4.30 7.13 16.40
N TRP A 179 -4.93 6.21 15.66
CA TRP A 179 -6.15 6.43 14.91
C TRP A 179 -7.43 6.01 15.67
N LYS A 180 -7.30 5.59 16.91
CA LYS A 180 -8.45 5.29 17.75
C LYS A 180 -9.35 6.52 17.86
N HIS A 181 -10.65 6.37 17.60
CA HIS A 181 -11.64 7.45 17.56
C HIS A 181 -11.55 8.41 16.35
N PHE A 182 -10.65 8.19 15.40
CA PHE A 182 -10.61 8.95 14.15
C PHE A 182 -11.79 8.58 13.23
N MET A 183 -12.36 9.51 12.48
CA MET A 183 -13.46 9.30 11.51
C MET A 183 -14.57 8.36 12.00
N ARG A 184 -15.16 8.64 13.20
CA ARG A 184 -16.17 7.78 13.84
C ARG A 184 -17.62 8.26 13.70
N GLY A 185 -17.87 9.37 13.07
CA GLY A 185 -19.22 9.89 12.85
C GLY A 185 -19.98 9.10 11.78
N ALA A 186 -21.32 9.15 11.85
CA ALA A 186 -22.20 8.49 10.86
C ALA A 186 -21.98 8.95 9.41
N LYS A 187 -21.35 10.11 9.21
CA LYS A 187 -20.97 10.62 7.89
C LYS A 187 -19.82 9.85 7.23
N TYR A 188 -18.98 9.15 8.00
CA TYR A 188 -17.84 8.40 7.47
C TYR A 188 -18.29 6.99 7.13
N LYS A 189 -18.38 6.68 5.84
CA LYS A 189 -18.82 5.41 5.30
C LYS A 189 -17.65 4.68 4.63
N ASN A 190 -17.57 3.38 4.84
CA ASN A 190 -16.59 2.51 4.18
C ASN A 190 -15.16 3.06 4.26
N VAL A 191 -14.76 3.47 5.47
CA VAL A 191 -13.38 3.92 5.77
C VAL A 191 -12.58 2.73 6.28
N TYR A 192 -11.47 2.46 5.63
CA TYR A 192 -10.55 1.35 5.92
C TYR A 192 -9.19 1.89 6.35
N MET A 193 -8.51 1.14 7.20
CA MET A 193 -7.14 1.43 7.59
C MET A 193 -6.18 0.52 6.81
N ASP A 194 -5.14 1.11 6.23
CA ASP A 194 -4.02 0.38 5.66
C ASP A 194 -2.93 0.12 6.70
N LEU A 195 -2.38 -1.10 6.68
CA LEU A 195 -1.31 -1.58 7.56
C LEU A 195 -0.25 -2.31 6.75
N HIS A 196 1.00 -1.83 6.75
CA HIS A 196 2.12 -2.49 6.10
C HIS A 196 2.86 -3.43 7.06
N LEU A 197 3.08 -4.69 6.64
CA LEU A 197 3.72 -5.72 7.46
C LEU A 197 4.93 -6.33 6.74
N TYR A 198 6.11 -5.77 7.03
CA TYR A 198 7.38 -6.21 6.45
C TYR A 198 8.33 -6.81 7.48
N HIS A 199 9.21 -7.74 7.02
CA HIS A 199 10.15 -8.47 7.86
C HIS A 199 11.60 -8.43 7.34
N TYR A 200 11.90 -7.59 6.36
CA TYR A 200 13.23 -7.50 5.75
C TYR A 200 14.08 -6.35 6.32
N ARG A 201 13.51 -5.48 7.14
CA ARG A 201 14.22 -4.34 7.75
C ARG A 201 14.95 -4.78 9.02
N ASP A 202 16.11 -4.15 9.31
CA ASP A 202 16.98 -4.53 10.43
C ASP A 202 16.27 -4.52 11.79
N GLU A 203 15.44 -3.53 12.07
CA GLU A 203 14.65 -3.46 13.31
C GLU A 203 13.58 -4.56 13.43
N HIS A 204 13.28 -5.21 12.32
CA HIS A 204 12.24 -6.24 12.20
C HIS A 204 12.76 -7.56 11.68
N ALA A 205 14.07 -7.59 11.44
CA ALA A 205 14.74 -8.74 10.87
C ALA A 205 14.70 -9.94 11.81
N LEU A 206 14.00 -10.97 11.39
CA LEU A 206 13.94 -12.25 12.09
C LEU A 206 14.45 -13.35 11.17
N ASP A 207 15.32 -14.21 11.68
CA ASP A 207 15.79 -15.39 10.94
C ASP A 207 14.66 -16.40 10.83
N ILE A 208 13.98 -16.41 9.69
CA ILE A 208 12.87 -17.33 9.41
C ILE A 208 13.31 -18.79 9.17
N THR A 209 14.60 -19.07 9.10
CA THR A 209 15.10 -20.45 9.00
C THR A 209 15.01 -21.18 10.33
N SER A 210 14.88 -20.46 11.44
CA SER A 210 14.64 -21.03 12.76
C SER A 210 13.15 -21.08 13.09
N PRO A 211 12.66 -22.16 13.72
CA PRO A 211 11.26 -22.24 14.18
C PRO A 211 10.87 -21.09 15.09
N ARG A 212 11.80 -20.62 15.94
CA ARG A 212 11.59 -19.48 16.83
C ARG A 212 11.43 -18.17 16.06
N GLY A 213 12.29 -17.92 15.07
CA GLY A 213 12.24 -16.71 14.25
C GLY A 213 10.95 -16.66 13.45
N LEU A 214 10.57 -17.75 12.78
CA LEU A 214 9.31 -17.86 12.06
C LEU A 214 8.10 -17.60 12.99
N THR A 215 8.05 -18.28 14.14
CA THR A 215 6.94 -18.10 15.10
C THR A 215 6.87 -16.67 15.61
N THR A 216 8.02 -16.03 15.85
CA THR A 216 8.07 -14.64 16.32
C THR A 216 7.56 -13.67 15.26
N ALA A 217 7.98 -13.85 13.99
CA ALA A 217 7.51 -13.04 12.87
C ALA A 217 5.98 -13.10 12.71
N ILE A 218 5.42 -14.32 12.70
CA ILE A 218 3.97 -14.52 12.57
C ILE A 218 3.19 -14.01 13.80
N SER A 219 3.72 -14.19 15.00
CA SER A 219 3.10 -13.65 16.23
C SER A 219 3.09 -12.12 16.23
N ARG A 220 4.07 -11.49 15.61
CA ARG A 220 4.12 -10.05 15.41
C ARG A 220 3.03 -9.59 14.46
N ASN A 221 2.88 -10.21 13.28
CA ASN A 221 1.79 -9.90 12.36
C ASN A 221 0.42 -9.94 13.06
N LYS A 222 0.17 -11.04 13.79
CA LYS A 222 -1.09 -11.21 14.53
C LYS A 222 -1.31 -10.10 15.59
N ARG A 223 -0.26 -9.68 16.27
CA ARG A 223 -0.35 -8.63 17.29
C ARG A 223 -0.65 -7.28 16.64
N GLU A 224 0.08 -6.88 15.60
CA GLU A 224 -0.07 -5.61 14.92
C GLU A 224 -1.43 -5.51 14.23
N LEU A 225 -1.85 -6.58 13.54
CA LEU A 225 -3.18 -6.65 12.94
C LEU A 225 -4.30 -6.57 14.01
N LYS A 226 -4.16 -7.28 15.13
CA LYS A 226 -5.11 -7.21 16.26
C LYS A 226 -5.20 -5.79 16.82
N GLU A 227 -4.07 -5.10 16.97
CA GLU A 227 -4.03 -3.71 17.42
C GLU A 227 -4.77 -2.80 16.43
N ALA A 228 -4.47 -2.92 15.13
CA ALA A 228 -5.15 -2.15 14.10
C ALA A 228 -6.68 -2.39 14.09
N ILE A 229 -7.13 -3.64 14.12
CA ILE A 229 -8.56 -3.99 14.17
C ILE A 229 -9.22 -3.46 15.46
N SER A 230 -8.50 -3.43 16.58
CA SER A 230 -9.03 -2.91 17.85
C SER A 230 -9.37 -1.42 17.81
N THR A 231 -8.85 -0.70 16.84
CA THR A 231 -9.25 0.69 16.55
C THR A 231 -10.68 0.77 16.02
N GLY A 232 -11.24 -0.34 15.49
CA GLY A 232 -12.59 -0.52 14.98
C GLY A 232 -12.75 -0.18 13.50
N PHE A 233 -11.67 0.02 12.75
CA PHE A 233 -11.71 0.05 11.29
C PHE A 233 -11.59 -1.37 10.72
N PRO A 234 -12.21 -1.67 9.56
CA PRO A 234 -11.75 -2.73 8.70
C PRO A 234 -10.30 -2.46 8.29
N VAL A 235 -9.44 -3.47 8.33
CA VAL A 235 -8.00 -3.32 8.06
C VAL A 235 -7.64 -4.06 6.78
N LEU A 236 -6.94 -3.38 5.88
CA LEU A 236 -6.22 -3.97 4.77
C LEU A 236 -4.77 -4.17 5.19
N VAL A 237 -4.18 -5.33 4.86
CA VAL A 237 -2.72 -5.47 4.87
C VAL A 237 -2.23 -5.00 3.51
N GLY A 238 -2.00 -3.69 3.40
CA GLY A 238 -1.81 -2.98 2.14
C GLY A 238 -0.53 -3.31 1.44
N GLU A 239 0.55 -3.58 2.24
CA GLU A 239 1.78 -4.12 1.69
C GLU A 239 2.42 -5.16 2.62
N TRP A 240 2.80 -6.26 2.00
CA TRP A 240 3.61 -7.31 2.59
C TRP A 240 4.34 -8.09 1.49
N SER A 241 5.38 -8.83 1.85
CA SER A 241 6.14 -9.66 0.91
C SER A 241 6.65 -10.95 1.55
N GLY A 242 7.21 -11.83 0.74
CA GLY A 242 7.93 -13.01 1.23
C GLY A 242 9.35 -12.70 1.69
N ALA A 243 9.80 -11.45 1.60
CA ALA A 243 11.16 -11.06 1.94
C ALA A 243 11.40 -11.13 3.45
N ALA A 244 12.50 -11.80 3.82
CA ALA A 244 12.94 -11.95 5.18
C ALA A 244 14.47 -12.05 5.23
N ILE A 245 15.05 -11.93 6.41
CA ILE A 245 16.48 -12.13 6.61
C ILE A 245 16.78 -13.62 6.83
N PHE A 246 17.85 -14.08 6.19
CA PHE A 246 18.44 -15.40 6.37
C PHE A 246 19.78 -15.21 7.07
N ALA A 247 19.84 -15.48 8.35
CA ALA A 247 21.07 -15.35 9.13
C ALA A 247 22.13 -16.39 8.71
N ASN A 248 21.69 -17.54 8.18
CA ASN A 248 22.59 -18.58 7.71
C ASN A 248 22.91 -18.38 6.22
N SER A 249 24.13 -17.93 5.92
CA SER A 249 24.63 -17.73 4.56
C SER A 249 24.81 -19.04 3.76
N SER A 250 24.75 -20.20 4.42
CA SER A 250 24.90 -21.52 3.77
C SER A 250 23.57 -22.08 3.22
N VAL A 251 22.46 -21.37 3.38
CA VAL A 251 21.16 -21.77 2.78
C VAL A 251 21.25 -21.67 1.26
N THR A 252 21.06 -22.81 0.59
CA THR A 252 21.04 -22.85 -0.89
C THR A 252 19.86 -22.05 -1.46
N PRO A 253 19.91 -21.62 -2.73
CA PRO A 253 18.78 -20.95 -3.36
C PRO A 253 17.47 -21.74 -3.27
N GLU A 254 17.51 -23.06 -3.46
CA GLU A 254 16.34 -23.95 -3.35
C GLU A 254 15.82 -24.00 -1.91
N GLY A 255 16.73 -24.08 -0.93
CA GLY A 255 16.38 -24.02 0.50
C GLY A 255 15.76 -22.68 0.86
N ARG A 256 16.29 -21.56 0.34
CA ARG A 256 15.72 -20.23 0.53
C ARG A 256 14.29 -20.15 0.01
N ASN A 257 14.05 -20.58 -1.22
CA ASN A 257 12.71 -20.62 -1.81
C ASN A 257 11.73 -21.48 -0.99
N ALA A 258 12.20 -22.56 -0.36
CA ALA A 258 11.36 -23.40 0.50
C ALA A 258 10.95 -22.64 1.79
N TYR A 259 11.89 -21.97 2.44
CA TYR A 259 11.59 -21.15 3.62
C TYR A 259 10.66 -19.99 3.30
N GLU A 260 10.89 -19.28 2.19
CA GLU A 260 10.04 -18.19 1.73
C GLU A 260 8.60 -18.66 1.49
N ARG A 261 8.37 -19.80 0.84
CA ARG A 261 7.04 -20.39 0.66
C ARG A 261 6.33 -20.68 1.99
N VAL A 262 7.02 -21.31 2.92
CA VAL A 262 6.48 -21.58 4.26
C VAL A 262 6.15 -20.28 4.98
N PHE A 263 7.01 -19.27 4.87
CA PHE A 263 6.79 -17.96 5.48
C PHE A 263 5.59 -17.25 4.87
N ILE A 264 5.46 -17.22 3.55
CA ILE A 264 4.32 -16.64 2.82
C ILE A 264 3.01 -17.30 3.25
N ALA A 265 2.94 -18.64 3.27
CA ALA A 265 1.74 -19.36 3.70
C ALA A 265 1.34 -19.04 5.15
N ASN A 266 2.31 -18.93 6.06
CA ASN A 266 2.04 -18.57 7.46
C ASN A 266 1.60 -17.10 7.61
N GLN A 267 2.17 -16.18 6.81
CA GLN A 267 1.72 -14.78 6.78
C GLN A 267 0.25 -14.71 6.33
N LEU A 268 -0.11 -15.32 5.19
CA LEU A 268 -1.48 -15.38 4.68
C LEU A 268 -2.45 -15.91 5.74
N ALA A 269 -2.11 -17.03 6.39
CA ALA A 269 -2.92 -17.57 7.49
C ALA A 269 -3.06 -16.58 8.68
N SER A 270 -2.06 -15.73 8.91
CA SER A 270 -2.11 -14.71 9.96
C SER A 270 -2.99 -13.50 9.60
N PHE A 271 -3.27 -13.28 8.32
CA PHE A 271 -4.08 -12.18 7.80
C PHE A 271 -5.59 -12.51 7.73
N ALA A 272 -6.01 -13.72 8.07
CA ALA A 272 -7.42 -14.12 8.05
C ALA A 272 -8.40 -13.14 8.74
N PRO A 273 -8.04 -12.39 9.81
CA PRO A 273 -8.91 -11.37 10.39
C PRO A 273 -8.95 -10.04 9.64
N ALA A 274 -8.07 -9.82 8.64
CA ALA A 274 -8.05 -8.61 7.82
C ALA A 274 -9.23 -8.60 6.83
N ALA A 275 -9.60 -7.43 6.36
CA ALA A 275 -10.61 -7.26 5.30
C ALA A 275 -10.07 -7.65 3.91
N GLY A 276 -8.74 -7.68 3.76
CA GLY A 276 -8.04 -8.05 2.55
C GLY A 276 -6.54 -7.79 2.67
N TRP A 277 -5.80 -8.13 1.63
CA TRP A 277 -4.37 -7.92 1.59
C TRP A 277 -3.87 -7.65 0.16
N PHE A 278 -2.73 -6.97 0.03
CA PHE A 278 -2.04 -6.73 -1.24
C PHE A 278 -0.56 -7.10 -1.12
N PHE A 279 -0.12 -8.02 -1.96
CA PHE A 279 1.27 -8.47 -2.02
C PHE A 279 2.12 -7.50 -2.84
N GLN A 280 3.25 -7.09 -2.32
CA GLN A 280 4.24 -6.25 -2.97
C GLN A 280 5.32 -7.12 -3.59
N THR A 281 5.33 -7.29 -4.91
CA THR A 281 4.54 -6.73 -6.01
C THR A 281 4.11 -7.82 -6.99
N TRP A 282 3.27 -7.50 -7.98
CA TRP A 282 2.87 -8.49 -8.98
C TRP A 282 4.07 -9.13 -9.69
N LYS A 283 5.03 -8.31 -10.14
CA LYS A 283 6.24 -8.82 -10.79
C LYS A 283 7.45 -7.89 -10.61
N THR A 284 8.63 -8.48 -10.61
CA THR A 284 9.91 -7.79 -10.63
C THR A 284 10.65 -8.10 -11.93
N GLU A 285 11.50 -7.17 -12.41
CA GLU A 285 12.30 -7.39 -13.64
C GLU A 285 13.19 -8.64 -13.54
N LYS A 286 13.77 -8.88 -12.36
CA LYS A 286 14.70 -10.01 -12.09
C LYS A 286 14.01 -11.24 -11.51
N ARG A 287 12.67 -11.27 -11.43
CA ARG A 287 11.90 -12.37 -10.82
C ARG A 287 12.41 -12.75 -9.42
N ILE A 288 12.55 -11.75 -8.56
CA ILE A 288 12.97 -11.96 -7.16
C ILE A 288 11.81 -12.63 -6.42
N ALA A 289 11.96 -13.93 -6.11
CA ALA A 289 10.86 -14.79 -5.64
C ALA A 289 10.09 -14.19 -4.45
N ALA A 290 10.78 -13.63 -3.48
CA ALA A 290 10.16 -13.02 -2.30
C ALA A 290 9.34 -11.74 -2.57
N TRP A 291 9.52 -11.12 -3.75
CA TRP A 291 8.88 -9.87 -4.17
C TRP A 291 8.06 -10.00 -5.47
N ASP A 292 8.02 -11.17 -6.08
CA ASP A 292 7.33 -11.44 -7.35
C ASP A 292 6.14 -12.37 -7.08
N ALA A 293 4.93 -11.82 -7.07
CA ALA A 293 3.72 -12.59 -6.76
C ALA A 293 3.53 -13.82 -7.67
N ARG A 294 3.98 -13.76 -8.92
CA ARG A 294 3.92 -14.89 -9.85
C ARG A 294 4.74 -16.08 -9.36
N ALA A 295 5.86 -15.82 -8.66
CA ALA A 295 6.70 -16.84 -8.07
C ALA A 295 6.24 -17.19 -6.65
N ALA A 296 5.87 -16.17 -5.86
CA ALA A 296 5.50 -16.31 -4.47
C ALA A 296 4.14 -17.01 -4.27
N LEU A 297 3.12 -16.57 -5.02
CA LEU A 297 1.74 -17.03 -4.87
C LEU A 297 1.36 -18.12 -5.87
N GLY A 298 1.97 -18.15 -7.05
CA GLY A 298 1.64 -19.11 -8.11
C GLY A 298 1.90 -20.58 -7.79
N THR A 299 2.57 -20.87 -6.66
CA THR A 299 2.83 -22.23 -6.17
C THR A 299 1.95 -22.61 -4.98
N LEU A 300 1.11 -21.67 -4.49
CA LEU A 300 0.18 -21.93 -3.39
C LEU A 300 -1.12 -22.54 -3.94
N GLU A 301 -1.81 -23.32 -3.11
CA GLU A 301 -3.14 -23.79 -3.43
C GLU A 301 -4.11 -22.59 -3.49
N ARG A 302 -5.04 -22.62 -4.45
CA ARG A 302 -5.99 -21.52 -4.68
C ARG A 302 -6.77 -21.11 -3.42
N GLY A 303 -7.18 -22.07 -2.60
CA GLY A 303 -7.87 -21.83 -1.34
C GLY A 303 -7.02 -21.20 -0.22
N MET A 304 -5.70 -20.96 -0.46
CA MET A 304 -4.86 -20.18 0.45
C MET A 304 -4.79 -18.70 0.06
N ILE A 305 -5.25 -18.38 -1.15
CA ILE A 305 -5.20 -17.03 -1.73
C ILE A 305 -6.56 -16.34 -1.58
N GLU A 306 -7.65 -17.11 -1.64
CA GLU A 306 -9.02 -16.67 -1.38
C GLU A 306 -9.26 -16.49 0.13
#